data_811841d8fcc3b0de755486664e939230
#
_entry.id   811841d8fcc3b0de755486664e939230
#
_cell.length_a   1.000
_cell.length_b   1.000
_cell.length_c   1.000
_cell.angle_alpha   90.00
_cell.angle_beta   90.00
_cell.angle_gamma   90.00
#
_symmetry.space_group_name_H-M   'P 1'
#
loop_
_entity.id
_entity.type
_entity.pdbx_description
1 polymer ?
#
loop_
_entity_poly.entity_id
_entity_poly.type
_entity_poly.pdbx_seq_one_letter_code
_entity_poly.pdbx_strand_id
1 'polypeptide(L)'
;MVKKEGVKKCALDDSELLIELQDTEWPFTYTDHDRQIARAIVYDETGFFYFVRAQREDDFGKVVTIETSGGGVEPGEDLRSAVRRELKEELGAETEVVCKIGLVSDYYNLVHRHNWNHYYLCRVKSFGDRNLTRDEREAFHLSTLRLSFDGAVREYERCRVSALGRLIAARELPILRKAMEIIENGGERNAD
;
A
#
# COMPACT_ATOMS: atom_id res chain seq x y z
N MET A 1 2.25 -28.55 -26.23
CA MET A 1 2.79 -27.16 -26.31
C MET A 1 1.64 -26.23 -25.90
N VAL A 2 1.46 -25.98 -24.62
CA VAL A 2 0.35 -25.17 -24.08
C VAL A 2 0.75 -23.71 -24.19
N LYS A 3 -0.01 -22.94 -24.98
CA LYS A 3 0.16 -21.49 -25.10
C LYS A 3 -0.19 -20.85 -23.74
N LYS A 4 0.77 -20.23 -23.10
CA LYS A 4 0.52 -19.29 -22.00
C LYS A 4 -0.21 -18.06 -22.59
N GLU A 5 -1.52 -18.03 -22.48
CA GLU A 5 -2.27 -16.81 -22.75
C GLU A 5 -2.05 -15.84 -21.60
N GLY A 6 -1.50 -14.69 -21.94
CA GLY A 6 -1.15 -13.66 -20.99
C GLY A 6 -2.39 -13.06 -20.33
N VAL A 7 -2.32 -12.86 -19.01
CA VAL A 7 -3.25 -12.04 -18.24
C VAL A 7 -3.46 -10.72 -18.99
N LYS A 8 -4.69 -10.46 -19.46
CA LYS A 8 -5.03 -9.17 -20.07
C LYS A 8 -4.76 -8.06 -19.05
N LYS A 9 -3.87 -7.13 -19.41
CA LYS A 9 -3.54 -5.95 -18.63
C LYS A 9 -4.81 -5.27 -18.11
N CYS A 10 -4.85 -5.00 -16.82
CA CYS A 10 -5.80 -4.08 -16.20
C CYS A 10 -5.73 -2.74 -16.96
N ALA A 11 -6.87 -2.29 -17.52
CA ALA A 11 -6.93 -1.17 -18.46
C ALA A 11 -7.12 0.19 -17.75
N LEU A 12 -6.46 0.41 -16.59
CA LEU A 12 -6.44 1.75 -15.99
C LEU A 12 -5.26 2.54 -16.54
N ASP A 13 -5.54 3.73 -17.05
CA ASP A 13 -4.53 4.71 -17.45
C ASP A 13 -3.68 5.04 -16.21
N ASP A 14 -2.36 5.14 -16.39
CA ASP A 14 -1.40 5.44 -15.32
C ASP A 14 -1.61 6.82 -14.66
N SER A 15 -2.49 7.66 -15.21
CA SER A 15 -2.80 9.01 -14.74
C SER A 15 -4.16 9.17 -14.04
N GLU A 16 -4.99 8.13 -13.96
CA GLU A 16 -6.34 8.26 -13.41
C GLU A 16 -6.34 8.41 -11.90
N LEU A 17 -6.83 9.56 -11.40
CA LEU A 17 -7.08 9.80 -9.98
C LEU A 17 -8.30 8.99 -9.55
N LEU A 18 -8.11 8.06 -8.62
CA LEU A 18 -9.16 7.23 -8.07
C LEU A 18 -9.87 7.91 -6.88
N ILE A 19 -9.09 8.53 -5.98
CA ILE A 19 -9.59 9.12 -4.74
C ILE A 19 -8.76 10.36 -4.39
N GLU A 20 -9.44 11.42 -3.97
CA GLU A 20 -8.85 12.59 -3.33
C GLU A 20 -9.35 12.71 -1.89
N LEU A 21 -8.44 12.75 -0.92
CA LEU A 21 -8.72 12.77 0.50
C LEU A 21 -8.14 14.03 1.15
N GLN A 22 -9.00 14.78 1.82
CA GLN A 22 -8.59 15.89 2.67
C GLN A 22 -8.29 15.37 4.08
N ASP A 23 -7.27 15.95 4.73
CA ASP A 23 -7.04 15.69 6.14
C ASP A 23 -8.13 16.35 6.99
N THR A 24 -8.92 15.54 7.67
CA THR A 24 -10.01 15.98 8.56
C THR A 24 -9.63 15.95 10.04
N GLU A 25 -8.40 15.55 10.35
CA GLU A 25 -7.93 15.36 11.72
C GLU A 25 -7.18 16.59 12.26
N TRP A 26 -6.45 17.26 11.38
CA TRP A 26 -5.70 18.47 11.72
C TRP A 26 -6.07 19.63 10.81
N PRO A 27 -6.06 20.87 11.34
CA PRO A 27 -6.38 22.03 10.54
C PRO A 27 -5.34 22.22 9.42
N PHE A 28 -5.82 22.56 8.23
CA PHE A 28 -4.94 22.96 7.14
C PHE A 28 -4.29 24.32 7.45
N THR A 29 -3.00 24.42 7.22
CA THR A 29 -2.24 25.67 7.30
C THR A 29 -1.56 25.98 5.96
N TYR A 30 -0.66 25.11 5.51
CA TYR A 30 -0.01 25.15 4.21
C TYR A 30 0.52 23.76 3.86
N THR A 31 0.90 23.58 2.61
CA THR A 31 1.66 22.41 2.16
C THR A 31 3.03 22.89 1.70
N ASP A 32 4.10 22.30 2.19
CA ASP A 32 5.46 22.68 1.86
C ASP A 32 6.16 21.69 0.90
N HIS A 33 5.64 20.48 0.80
CA HIS A 33 6.19 19.48 -0.13
C HIS A 33 5.17 18.43 -0.59
N ASP A 34 5.34 18.04 -1.84
CA ASP A 34 4.65 16.90 -2.45
C ASP A 34 5.56 15.67 -2.45
N ARG A 35 4.98 14.50 -2.19
CA ARG A 35 5.70 13.23 -2.30
C ARG A 35 5.03 12.30 -3.28
N GLN A 36 5.84 11.75 -4.20
CA GLN A 36 5.44 10.59 -4.98
C GLN A 36 5.72 9.33 -4.16
N ILE A 37 4.71 8.50 -3.96
CA ILE A 37 4.78 7.28 -3.15
C ILE A 37 4.28 6.12 -3.97
N ALA A 38 5.06 5.04 -4.02
CA ALA A 38 4.68 3.79 -4.65
C ALA A 38 4.29 2.77 -3.56
N ARG A 39 3.04 2.25 -3.62
CA ARG A 39 2.48 1.31 -2.63
C ARG A 39 1.91 0.08 -3.31
N ALA A 40 1.78 -1.01 -2.57
CA ALA A 40 1.17 -2.22 -3.10
C ALA A 40 0.20 -2.89 -2.13
N ILE A 41 -0.91 -3.37 -2.69
CA ILE A 41 -1.65 -4.48 -2.11
C ILE A 41 -0.96 -5.76 -2.55
N VAL A 42 -0.40 -6.48 -1.58
CA VAL A 42 0.39 -7.71 -1.80
C VAL A 42 -0.43 -8.91 -1.36
N TYR A 43 -0.55 -9.92 -2.22
CA TYR A 43 -1.31 -11.14 -1.92
C TYR A 43 -0.56 -12.40 -2.38
N ASP A 44 -0.90 -13.54 -1.76
CA ASP A 44 -0.40 -14.87 -2.15
C ASP A 44 -1.47 -15.73 -2.85
N GLU A 45 -1.06 -16.87 -3.38
CA GLU A 45 -1.94 -17.82 -4.07
C GLU A 45 -3.00 -18.46 -3.16
N THR A 46 -2.85 -18.33 -1.84
CA THR A 46 -3.80 -18.84 -0.84
C THR A 46 -4.84 -17.80 -0.43
N GLY A 47 -4.81 -16.60 -1.03
CA GLY A 47 -5.76 -15.51 -0.80
C GLY A 47 -5.48 -14.68 0.46
N PHE A 48 -4.28 -14.78 1.03
CA PHE A 48 -3.86 -13.91 2.12
C PHE A 48 -3.14 -12.67 1.59
N PHE A 49 -3.28 -11.57 2.35
CA PHE A 49 -2.67 -10.28 2.09
C PHE A 49 -1.56 -9.98 3.08
N TYR A 50 -0.56 -9.21 2.64
CA TYR A 50 0.61 -8.85 3.42
C TYR A 50 0.66 -7.34 3.64
N PHE A 51 0.86 -6.94 4.89
CA PHE A 51 0.92 -5.56 5.34
C PHE A 51 2.11 -5.35 6.25
N VAL A 52 2.46 -4.10 6.47
CA VAL A 52 3.38 -3.69 7.54
C VAL A 52 2.59 -3.16 8.72
N ARG A 53 3.05 -3.52 9.92
CA ARG A 53 2.58 -2.94 11.17
C ARG A 53 3.68 -2.05 11.70
N ALA A 54 3.38 -0.77 11.90
CA ALA A 54 4.27 0.20 12.50
C ALA A 54 3.84 0.53 13.94
N GLN A 55 4.81 0.54 14.84
CA GLN A 55 4.65 1.08 16.18
C GLN A 55 5.53 2.30 16.25
N ARG A 56 4.93 3.47 16.30
CA ARG A 56 5.64 4.73 16.19
C ARG A 56 5.34 5.67 17.34
N GLU A 57 6.32 6.51 17.65
CA GLU A 57 6.20 7.61 18.60
C GLU A 57 6.85 8.83 17.96
N ASP A 58 6.04 9.66 17.31
CA ASP A 58 6.46 10.80 16.51
C ASP A 58 5.43 11.94 16.61
N ASP A 59 5.44 12.88 15.66
CA ASP A 59 4.52 14.02 15.62
C ASP A 59 3.04 13.60 15.68
N PHE A 60 2.70 12.42 15.19
CA PHE A 60 1.35 11.85 15.27
C PHE A 60 1.03 11.22 16.63
N GLY A 61 1.98 11.26 17.58
CA GLY A 61 1.88 10.65 18.90
C GLY A 61 2.32 9.18 18.92
N LYS A 62 1.99 8.51 20.04
CA LYS A 62 2.28 7.08 20.20
C LYS A 62 1.15 6.25 19.62
N VAL A 63 1.36 5.67 18.46
CA VAL A 63 0.34 4.95 17.71
C VAL A 63 0.85 3.64 17.12
N VAL A 64 -0.09 2.71 16.92
CA VAL A 64 0.13 1.48 16.17
C VAL A 64 -0.76 1.53 14.94
N THR A 65 -0.15 1.37 13.76
CA THR A 65 -0.85 1.37 12.48
C THR A 65 -0.64 0.06 11.72
N ILE A 66 -1.58 -0.26 10.86
CA ILE A 66 -1.41 -1.19 9.75
C ILE A 66 -1.36 -0.37 8.46
N GLU A 67 -0.43 -0.68 7.58
CA GLU A 67 -0.23 0.04 6.32
C GLU A 67 0.10 -0.95 5.20
N THR A 68 -0.24 -0.55 3.97
CA THR A 68 0.31 -1.21 2.78
C THR A 68 1.80 -0.94 2.71
N SER A 69 2.57 -1.95 2.30
CA SER A 69 4.01 -1.79 2.04
C SER A 69 4.24 -0.80 0.90
N GLY A 70 5.25 0.04 1.04
CA GLY A 70 5.63 1.04 0.06
C GLY A 70 6.18 2.31 0.65
N GLY A 71 6.87 3.09 -0.17
CA GLY A 71 7.54 4.31 0.25
C GLY A 71 7.78 5.30 -0.88
N GLY A 72 8.67 6.26 -0.61
CA GLY A 72 8.99 7.32 -1.55
C GLY A 72 9.66 6.82 -2.83
N VAL A 73 9.30 7.42 -3.96
CA VAL A 73 9.97 7.18 -5.23
C VAL A 73 11.28 7.96 -5.23
N GLU A 74 12.39 7.29 -5.51
CA GLU A 74 13.71 7.90 -5.55
C GLU A 74 13.93 8.72 -6.84
N PRO A 75 14.84 9.72 -6.84
CA PRO A 75 15.15 10.49 -8.04
C PRO A 75 15.60 9.59 -9.21
N GLY A 76 14.86 9.66 -10.33
CA GLY A 76 15.15 8.86 -11.52
C GLY A 76 14.62 7.43 -11.49
N GLU A 77 13.96 7.01 -10.42
CA GLU A 77 13.32 5.72 -10.29
C GLU A 77 11.91 5.73 -10.92
N ASP A 78 11.54 4.68 -11.63
CA ASP A 78 10.15 4.51 -12.07
C ASP A 78 9.29 3.88 -10.97
N LEU A 79 7.97 4.13 -11.02
CA LEU A 79 7.01 3.69 -10.01
C LEU A 79 7.01 2.16 -9.78
N ARG A 80 7.21 1.36 -10.82
CA ARG A 80 7.20 -0.11 -10.70
C ARG A 80 8.49 -0.61 -10.06
N SER A 81 9.61 0.05 -10.31
CA SER A 81 10.90 -0.22 -9.66
C SER A 81 10.82 0.15 -8.18
N ALA A 82 10.26 1.32 -7.86
CA ALA A 82 10.04 1.75 -6.48
C ALA A 82 9.19 0.72 -5.70
N VAL A 83 8.06 0.30 -6.24
CA VAL A 83 7.23 -0.75 -5.61
C VAL A 83 8.03 -2.01 -5.32
N ARG A 84 8.79 -2.53 -6.29
CA ARG A 84 9.54 -3.78 -6.10
C ARG A 84 10.64 -3.62 -5.04
N ARG A 85 11.34 -2.48 -5.04
CA ARG A 85 12.37 -2.16 -4.04
C ARG A 85 11.76 -2.15 -2.64
N GLU A 86 10.69 -1.39 -2.43
CA GLU A 86 10.01 -1.28 -1.14
C GLU A 86 9.48 -2.63 -0.63
N LEU A 87 8.84 -3.44 -1.51
CA LEU A 87 8.35 -4.75 -1.13
C LEU A 87 9.47 -5.71 -0.73
N LYS A 88 10.63 -5.59 -1.37
CA LYS A 88 11.81 -6.37 -1.00
C LYS A 88 12.40 -5.90 0.33
N GLU A 89 12.48 -4.60 0.56
CA GLU A 89 13.04 -4.01 1.78
C GLU A 89 12.16 -4.30 2.98
N GLU A 90 10.87 -3.97 2.92
CA GLU A 90 9.96 -4.06 4.06
C GLU A 90 9.42 -5.47 4.34
N LEU A 91 9.09 -6.23 3.29
CA LEU A 91 8.50 -7.57 3.41
C LEU A 91 9.48 -8.71 3.13
N GLY A 92 10.63 -8.44 2.52
CA GLY A 92 11.50 -9.47 1.95
C GLY A 92 10.86 -10.18 0.75
N ALA A 93 9.85 -9.58 0.12
CA ALA A 93 9.04 -10.22 -0.90
C ALA A 93 9.56 -9.96 -2.31
N GLU A 94 9.81 -11.04 -3.06
CA GLU A 94 9.91 -10.98 -4.52
C GLU A 94 8.51 -11.12 -5.11
N THR A 95 8.10 -10.16 -5.93
CA THR A 95 6.72 -10.06 -6.40
C THR A 95 6.61 -9.91 -7.91
N GLU A 96 5.44 -10.27 -8.43
CA GLU A 96 4.97 -9.90 -9.75
C GLU A 96 3.99 -8.73 -9.63
N VAL A 97 4.26 -7.63 -10.32
CA VAL A 97 3.29 -6.54 -10.45
C VAL A 97 2.22 -6.95 -11.44
N VAL A 98 1.02 -7.23 -10.94
CA VAL A 98 -0.12 -7.67 -11.74
C VAL A 98 -0.71 -6.50 -12.52
N CYS A 99 -1.08 -5.42 -11.83
CA CYS A 99 -1.59 -4.20 -12.45
C CYS A 99 -1.45 -3.00 -11.50
N LYS A 100 -1.67 -1.79 -12.04
CA LYS A 100 -1.94 -0.59 -11.24
C LYS A 100 -3.41 -0.61 -10.80
N ILE A 101 -3.66 -0.32 -9.53
CA ILE A 101 -5.02 -0.20 -8.98
C ILE A 101 -5.54 1.21 -9.18
N GLY A 102 -4.71 2.23 -8.95
CA GLY A 102 -5.06 3.63 -9.11
C GLY A 102 -4.13 4.58 -8.36
N LEU A 103 -4.57 5.83 -8.25
CA LEU A 103 -3.87 6.92 -7.61
C LEU A 103 -4.74 7.51 -6.49
N VAL A 104 -4.17 7.70 -5.31
CA VAL A 104 -4.80 8.40 -4.19
C VAL A 104 -3.99 9.63 -3.83
N SER A 105 -4.63 10.79 -3.88
CA SER A 105 -4.12 12.04 -3.35
C SER A 105 -4.57 12.18 -1.90
N ASP A 106 -3.65 12.35 -0.96
CA ASP A 106 -3.99 12.59 0.44
C ASP A 106 -3.09 13.62 1.12
N TYR A 107 -3.64 14.29 2.13
CA TYR A 107 -2.96 15.32 2.90
C TYR A 107 -2.69 14.87 4.33
N TYR A 108 -1.55 15.28 4.86
CA TYR A 108 -1.17 15.18 6.27
C TYR A 108 -0.82 16.58 6.77
N ASN A 109 -1.85 17.31 7.21
CA ASN A 109 -1.75 18.74 7.58
C ASN A 109 -0.79 18.96 8.75
N LEU A 110 -0.73 18.02 9.70
CA LEU A 110 0.17 18.10 10.85
C LEU A 110 1.64 18.25 10.45
N VAL A 111 2.03 17.61 9.35
CA VAL A 111 3.41 17.60 8.84
C VAL A 111 3.53 18.30 7.48
N HIS A 112 2.54 19.14 7.14
CA HIS A 112 2.50 20.02 5.96
C HIS A 112 2.76 19.29 4.63
N ARG A 113 2.29 18.05 4.51
CA ARG A 113 2.64 17.16 3.42
C ARG A 113 1.42 16.76 2.59
N HIS A 114 1.61 16.76 1.28
CA HIS A 114 0.71 16.17 0.30
C HIS A 114 1.37 14.95 -0.33
N ASN A 115 0.63 13.86 -0.50
CA ASN A 115 1.14 12.63 -1.07
C ASN A 115 0.32 12.23 -2.30
N TRP A 116 1.03 11.79 -3.34
CA TRP A 116 0.52 11.10 -4.50
C TRP A 116 0.84 9.61 -4.35
N ASN A 117 -0.13 8.82 -3.88
CA ASN A 117 0.06 7.39 -3.60
C ASN A 117 -0.37 6.56 -4.82
N HIS A 118 0.60 6.00 -5.52
CA HIS A 118 0.40 5.11 -6.66
C HIS A 118 0.27 3.67 -6.16
N TYR A 119 -0.93 3.09 -6.25
CA TYR A 119 -1.21 1.75 -5.76
C TYR A 119 -1.13 0.70 -6.85
N TYR A 120 -0.43 -0.39 -6.55
CA TYR A 120 -0.28 -1.56 -7.40
C TYR A 120 -0.82 -2.81 -6.72
N LEU A 121 -1.35 -3.74 -7.53
CA LEU A 121 -1.64 -5.11 -7.11
C LEU A 121 -0.42 -5.96 -7.41
N CYS A 122 0.12 -6.63 -6.39
CA CYS A 122 1.32 -7.45 -6.50
C CYS A 122 1.09 -8.85 -5.94
N ARG A 123 1.49 -9.87 -6.71
CA ARG A 123 1.43 -11.26 -6.27
C ARG A 123 2.81 -11.72 -5.79
N VAL A 124 2.85 -12.35 -4.61
CA VAL A 124 4.08 -12.94 -4.05
C VAL A 124 4.57 -14.08 -4.92
N LYS A 125 5.88 -14.12 -5.19
CA LYS A 125 6.60 -15.24 -5.79
C LYS A 125 7.40 -16.02 -4.75
N SER A 126 8.12 -15.32 -3.89
CA SER A 126 8.92 -15.88 -2.83
C SER A 126 9.21 -14.84 -1.75
N PHE A 127 9.67 -15.30 -0.60
CA PHE A 127 10.16 -14.47 0.49
C PHE A 127 11.64 -14.75 0.73
N GLY A 128 12.37 -13.69 1.07
CA GLY A 128 13.76 -13.71 1.53
C GLY A 128 13.91 -12.78 2.74
N ASP A 129 15.16 -12.37 3.00
CA ASP A 129 15.45 -11.46 4.09
C ASP A 129 14.93 -10.03 3.79
N ARG A 130 14.45 -9.36 4.83
CA ARG A 130 14.09 -7.95 4.80
C ARG A 130 15.32 -7.08 4.94
N ASN A 131 15.33 -5.94 4.29
CA ASN A 131 16.39 -4.95 4.39
C ASN A 131 15.86 -3.61 4.91
N LEU A 132 15.34 -3.64 6.12
CA LEU A 132 14.78 -2.46 6.77
C LEU A 132 15.85 -1.39 7.02
N THR A 133 15.51 -0.15 6.75
CA THR A 133 16.29 1.01 7.17
C THR A 133 16.41 1.07 8.70
N ARG A 134 17.29 1.91 9.21
CA ARG A 134 17.44 2.07 10.66
C ARG A 134 16.15 2.59 11.30
N ASP A 135 15.50 3.58 10.69
CA ASP A 135 14.27 4.17 11.21
C ASP A 135 13.11 3.18 11.20
N GLU A 136 12.94 2.38 10.15
CA GLU A 136 11.91 1.33 10.08
C GLU A 136 12.09 0.26 11.16
N ARG A 137 13.32 -0.04 11.51
CA ARG A 137 13.67 -1.04 12.53
C ARG A 137 13.56 -0.49 13.94
N GLU A 138 14.17 0.68 14.21
CA GLU A 138 14.38 1.22 15.55
C GLU A 138 13.28 2.23 15.97
N ALA A 139 12.79 3.06 15.02
CA ALA A 139 11.78 4.09 15.31
C ALA A 139 10.35 3.59 15.05
N PHE A 140 10.14 2.81 13.98
CA PHE A 140 8.80 2.32 13.61
C PHE A 140 8.56 0.86 13.99
N HIS A 141 9.57 0.12 14.42
CA HIS A 141 9.47 -1.29 14.78
C HIS A 141 8.65 -2.10 13.77
N LEU A 142 8.94 -1.93 12.48
CA LEU A 142 8.17 -2.53 11.40
C LEU A 142 8.14 -4.06 11.52
N SER A 143 6.94 -4.60 11.48
CA SER A 143 6.69 -6.04 11.43
C SER A 143 5.72 -6.38 10.30
N THR A 144 5.84 -7.59 9.76
CA THR A 144 4.95 -8.08 8.71
C THR A 144 3.71 -8.71 9.31
N LEU A 145 2.54 -8.39 8.74
CA LEU A 145 1.28 -9.06 9.03
C LEU A 145 0.82 -9.82 7.79
N ARG A 146 0.41 -11.08 7.99
CA ARG A 146 -0.28 -11.90 6.99
C ARG A 146 -1.73 -12.07 7.42
N LEU A 147 -2.68 -11.54 6.67
CA LEU A 147 -4.08 -11.45 7.05
C LEU A 147 -5.00 -11.91 5.90
N SER A 148 -6.14 -12.52 6.25
CA SER A 148 -7.25 -12.61 5.30
C SER A 148 -7.82 -11.22 4.99
N PHE A 149 -8.62 -11.09 3.94
CA PHE A 149 -9.29 -9.84 3.60
C PHE A 149 -10.07 -9.26 4.82
N ASP A 150 -10.94 -10.08 5.44
CA ASP A 150 -11.70 -9.65 6.61
C ASP A 150 -10.81 -9.33 7.82
N GLY A 151 -9.69 -10.05 7.96
CA GLY A 151 -8.69 -9.78 8.98
C GLY A 151 -8.07 -8.39 8.80
N ALA A 152 -7.69 -8.03 7.59
CA ALA A 152 -7.15 -6.74 7.26
C ALA A 152 -8.17 -5.61 7.49
N VAL A 153 -9.41 -5.79 7.05
CA VAL A 153 -10.50 -4.82 7.31
C VAL A 153 -10.65 -4.58 8.81
N ARG A 154 -10.68 -5.64 9.64
CA ARG A 154 -10.77 -5.49 11.11
C ARG A 154 -9.57 -4.76 11.71
N GLU A 155 -8.36 -5.01 11.22
CA GLU A 155 -7.17 -4.30 11.73
C GLU A 155 -7.19 -2.81 11.36
N TYR A 156 -7.60 -2.43 10.14
CA TYR A 156 -7.78 -1.03 9.78
C TYR A 156 -8.85 -0.35 10.65
N GLU A 157 -9.98 -1.01 10.90
CA GLU A 157 -11.02 -0.47 11.77
C GLU A 157 -10.54 -0.30 13.23
N ARG A 158 -9.69 -1.19 13.74
CA ARG A 158 -9.06 -1.03 15.07
C ARG A 158 -8.13 0.17 15.13
N CYS A 159 -7.39 0.45 14.06
CA CYS A 159 -6.47 1.57 14.02
C CYS A 159 -7.18 2.93 14.00
N ARG A 160 -8.48 3.00 13.68
CA ARG A 160 -9.29 4.23 13.69
C ARG A 160 -9.44 4.89 15.06
N VAL A 161 -8.98 4.28 16.13
CA VAL A 161 -8.91 4.90 17.48
C VAL A 161 -7.97 6.11 17.49
N SER A 162 -6.97 6.16 16.62
CA SER A 162 -6.06 7.30 16.45
C SER A 162 -6.41 8.14 15.23
N ALA A 163 -6.03 9.42 15.26
CA ALA A 163 -6.19 10.35 14.13
C ALA A 163 -5.46 9.82 12.88
N LEU A 164 -4.17 9.48 13.03
CA LEU A 164 -3.40 8.88 11.95
C LEU A 164 -4.04 7.60 11.40
N GLY A 165 -4.53 6.72 12.28
CA GLY A 165 -5.19 5.48 11.88
C GLY A 165 -6.48 5.73 11.08
N ARG A 166 -7.22 6.79 11.37
CA ARG A 166 -8.41 7.18 10.58
C ARG A 166 -8.02 7.63 9.18
N LEU A 167 -6.96 8.44 9.03
CA LEU A 167 -6.46 8.87 7.71
C LEU A 167 -5.97 7.68 6.89
N ILE A 168 -5.17 6.79 7.49
CA ILE A 168 -4.66 5.60 6.80
C ILE A 168 -5.81 4.68 6.38
N ALA A 169 -6.77 4.39 7.26
CA ALA A 169 -7.91 3.55 6.94
C ALA A 169 -8.80 4.15 5.84
N ALA A 170 -8.99 5.48 5.84
CA ALA A 170 -9.72 6.17 4.79
C ALA A 170 -9.07 6.02 3.42
N ARG A 171 -7.73 6.03 3.36
CA ARG A 171 -6.95 5.83 2.13
C ARG A 171 -6.93 4.38 1.67
N GLU A 172 -6.68 3.43 2.58
CA GLU A 172 -6.27 2.08 2.21
C GLU A 172 -7.44 1.08 2.11
N LEU A 173 -8.51 1.26 2.87
CA LEU A 173 -9.66 0.36 2.79
C LEU A 173 -10.36 0.36 1.42
N PRO A 174 -10.60 1.51 0.76
CA PRO A 174 -11.16 1.51 -0.60
C PRO A 174 -10.24 0.80 -1.61
N ILE A 175 -8.92 0.98 -1.48
CA ILE A 175 -7.92 0.35 -2.33
C ILE A 175 -7.88 -1.16 -2.13
N LEU A 176 -7.93 -1.63 -0.87
CA LEU A 176 -7.98 -3.05 -0.53
C LEU A 176 -9.23 -3.72 -1.12
N ARG A 177 -10.40 -3.06 -1.03
CA ARG A 177 -11.64 -3.55 -1.64
C ARG A 177 -11.53 -3.62 -3.16
N LYS A 178 -10.96 -2.58 -3.79
CA LYS A 178 -10.72 -2.58 -5.24
C LYS A 178 -9.77 -3.67 -5.69
N ALA A 179 -8.72 -3.94 -4.91
CA ALA A 179 -7.80 -5.05 -5.16
C ALA A 179 -8.52 -6.40 -5.11
N MET A 180 -9.41 -6.61 -4.12
CA MET A 180 -10.20 -7.84 -4.00
C MET A 180 -11.12 -8.04 -5.21
N GLU A 181 -11.83 -6.99 -5.66
CA GLU A 181 -12.65 -7.04 -6.89
C GLU A 181 -11.82 -7.43 -8.12
N ILE A 182 -10.58 -6.91 -8.26
CA ILE A 182 -9.70 -7.25 -9.37
C ILE A 182 -9.29 -8.72 -9.33
N ILE A 183 -8.99 -9.25 -8.12
CA ILE A 183 -8.59 -10.65 -7.92
C ILE A 183 -9.77 -11.58 -8.27
N GLU A 184 -10.97 -11.31 -7.75
CA GLU A 184 -12.18 -12.10 -8.00
C GLU A 184 -12.54 -12.13 -9.49
N ASN A 185 -12.59 -10.96 -10.13
CA ASN A 185 -12.88 -10.85 -11.57
C ASN A 185 -11.78 -11.45 -12.47
N GLY A 186 -10.54 -11.55 -11.98
CA GLY A 186 -9.44 -12.24 -12.66
C GLY A 186 -9.55 -13.76 -12.56
N GLY A 187 -10.07 -14.27 -11.43
CA GLY A 187 -10.31 -15.68 -11.18
C GLY A 187 -11.46 -16.26 -12.01
N GLU A 188 -12.56 -15.51 -12.18
CA GLU A 188 -13.71 -15.93 -12.99
C GLU A 188 -13.38 -16.10 -14.48
N ARG A 189 -12.39 -15.40 -15.00
CA ARG A 189 -11.94 -15.51 -16.40
C ARG A 189 -11.00 -16.67 -16.67
N ASN A 190 -10.53 -17.36 -15.64
CA ASN A 190 -9.69 -18.56 -15.78
C ASN A 190 -10.46 -19.86 -15.51
N ALA A 191 -11.77 -19.80 -15.27
CA ALA A 191 -12.64 -20.94 -14.96
C ALA A 191 -13.50 -21.44 -16.14
N ASP A 192 -13.39 -20.78 -17.32
CA ASP A 192 -14.07 -21.17 -18.59
C ASP A 192 -13.13 -21.90 -19.57
#